data_f5e794bcd3204c71619a19b411359569
#
_entry.id   f5e794bcd3204c71619a19b411359569
#
_cell.length_a   1.000
_cell.length_b   1.000
_cell.length_c   1.000
_cell.angle_alpha   90.00
_cell.angle_beta   90.00
_cell.angle_gamma   90.00
#
_symmetry.space_group_name_H-M   'P 1'
#
loop_
_entity.id
_entity.type
_entity.pdbx_description
1 polymer ?
#
loop_
_entity_poly.entity_id
_entity_poly.type
_entity_poly.pdbx_seq_one_letter_code
_entity_poly.pdbx_strand_id
1 'polypeptide(L)'
;MSKKNKLVNILMEDFIKDYKKILYLDPQLKAKNFRNISTDSRKIERGDIFVALDGENFKGNQFIPDALNKGAEFCISSERNKFPKQIIVDSTLSFIQDLASYIINKNKNLKVFGITGTNGKTSTKEILNKILSLKYNVLSTEGNYNNQIGMPLTILNLEEENE
;
A
#
# COMPACT_ATOMS: atom_id res chain seq x y z
N MET A 1 -5.33 -11.15 20.64
CA MET A 1 -4.67 -9.93 20.16
C MET A 1 -5.65 -9.23 19.22
N SER A 2 -6.11 -8.04 19.55
CA SER A 2 -6.96 -7.21 18.67
C SER A 2 -6.15 -6.92 17.41
N LYS A 3 -6.71 -7.23 16.22
CA LYS A 3 -6.08 -6.84 14.95
C LYS A 3 -6.17 -5.32 14.88
N LYS A 4 -5.03 -4.66 14.89
CA LYS A 4 -4.96 -3.21 14.66
C LYS A 4 -5.50 -2.88 13.28
N ASN A 5 -6.36 -1.88 13.21
CA ASN A 5 -6.94 -1.44 11.93
C ASN A 5 -5.91 -0.61 11.19
N LYS A 6 -5.60 -0.98 9.95
CA LYS A 6 -4.75 -0.16 9.08
C LYS A 6 -5.58 0.98 8.50
N LEU A 7 -5.02 2.17 8.47
CA LEU A 7 -5.66 3.36 7.87
C LEU A 7 -6.06 3.14 6.42
N VAL A 8 -5.29 2.36 5.67
CA VAL A 8 -5.61 2.04 4.28
C VAL A 8 -6.95 1.32 4.15
N ASN A 9 -7.31 0.46 5.11
CA ASN A 9 -8.58 -0.28 5.07
C ASN A 9 -9.79 0.64 5.25
N ILE A 10 -9.63 1.71 6.01
CA ILE A 10 -10.69 2.67 6.30
C ILE A 10 -10.87 3.64 5.12
N LEU A 11 -9.77 4.08 4.52
CA LEU A 11 -9.77 5.16 3.54
C LEU A 11 -9.85 4.67 2.08
N MET A 12 -9.64 3.38 1.81
CA MET A 12 -9.56 2.84 0.45
C MET A 12 -10.87 2.98 -0.32
N GLU A 13 -12.02 2.77 0.31
CA GLU A 13 -13.32 2.89 -0.36
C GLU A 13 -13.56 4.32 -0.84
N ASP A 14 -13.27 5.31 0.00
CA ASP A 14 -13.40 6.72 -0.36
C ASP A 14 -12.39 7.11 -1.43
N PHE A 15 -11.15 6.61 -1.33
CA PHE A 15 -10.14 6.85 -2.34
C PHE A 15 -10.57 6.31 -3.71
N ILE A 16 -11.07 5.08 -3.78
CA ILE A 16 -11.52 4.46 -5.06
C ILE A 16 -12.66 5.26 -5.68
N LYS A 17 -13.61 5.76 -4.89
CA LYS A 17 -14.73 6.58 -5.40
C LYS A 17 -14.26 7.87 -6.07
N ASP A 18 -13.21 8.49 -5.53
CA ASP A 18 -12.70 9.77 -6.00
C ASP A 18 -11.55 9.64 -7.02
N TYR A 19 -10.98 8.44 -7.18
CA TYR A 19 -9.80 8.23 -8.00
C TYR A 19 -10.11 8.17 -9.50
N LYS A 20 -9.84 9.27 -10.19
CA LYS A 20 -10.21 9.47 -11.61
C LYS A 20 -9.43 8.63 -12.62
N LYS A 21 -8.35 7.95 -12.19
CA LYS A 21 -7.48 7.15 -13.07
C LYS A 21 -7.87 5.65 -13.08
N ILE A 22 -9.06 5.30 -12.61
CA ILE A 22 -9.62 3.96 -12.77
C ILE A 22 -10.20 3.83 -14.18
N LEU A 23 -9.66 2.89 -14.95
CA LEU A 23 -10.12 2.58 -16.31
C LEU A 23 -11.23 1.53 -16.32
N TYR A 24 -11.21 0.63 -15.33
CA TYR A 24 -12.21 -0.40 -15.15
C TYR A 24 -12.30 -0.82 -13.69
N LEU A 25 -13.51 -0.95 -13.20
CA LEU A 25 -13.84 -1.50 -11.90
C LEU A 25 -14.78 -2.69 -12.09
N ASP A 26 -14.39 -3.86 -11.60
CA ASP A 26 -15.26 -5.04 -11.65
C ASP A 26 -16.55 -4.75 -10.86
N PRO A 27 -17.75 -4.90 -11.49
CA PRO A 27 -19.03 -4.60 -10.82
C PRO A 27 -19.32 -5.47 -9.59
N GLN A 28 -18.65 -6.61 -9.46
CA GLN A 28 -18.78 -7.51 -8.30
C GLN A 28 -17.91 -7.05 -7.12
N LEU A 29 -17.02 -6.10 -7.33
CA LEU A 29 -16.21 -5.53 -6.28
C LEU A 29 -17.07 -4.68 -5.35
N LYS A 30 -17.42 -5.26 -4.23
CA LYS A 30 -17.84 -4.49 -3.06
C LYS A 30 -16.58 -4.18 -2.27
N ALA A 31 -16.17 -2.92 -2.28
CA ALA A 31 -15.00 -2.44 -1.53
C ALA A 31 -15.23 -2.55 0.00
N LYS A 32 -15.54 -3.76 0.46
CA LYS A 32 -15.82 -4.05 1.87
C LYS A 32 -14.77 -5.00 2.42
N ASN A 33 -14.03 -4.50 3.42
CA ASN A 33 -13.24 -5.33 4.32
C ASN A 33 -12.09 -6.10 3.68
N PHE A 34 -11.19 -5.43 2.95
CA PHE A 34 -9.90 -6.04 2.66
C PHE A 34 -8.99 -5.94 3.90
N ARG A 35 -7.99 -6.83 3.95
CA ARG A 35 -7.13 -7.00 5.11
C ARG A 35 -5.85 -6.18 5.00
N ASN A 36 -5.20 -6.24 3.83
CA ASN A 36 -3.91 -5.63 3.59
C ASN A 36 -3.71 -5.37 2.09
N ILE A 37 -2.69 -4.59 1.74
CA ILE A 37 -2.21 -4.43 0.37
C ILE A 37 -0.83 -5.06 0.25
N SER A 38 -0.61 -5.90 -0.77
CA SER A 38 0.67 -6.51 -1.05
C SER A 38 1.03 -6.44 -2.53
N THR A 39 2.30 -6.26 -2.83
CA THR A 39 2.87 -6.34 -4.18
C THR A 39 3.61 -7.66 -4.40
N ASP A 40 3.68 -8.53 -3.39
CA ASP A 40 4.29 -9.85 -3.46
C ASP A 40 3.21 -10.93 -3.37
N SER A 41 2.93 -11.61 -4.49
CA SER A 41 1.91 -12.67 -4.56
C SER A 41 2.18 -13.83 -3.62
N ARG A 42 3.44 -14.04 -3.23
CA ARG A 42 3.85 -15.13 -2.32
C ARG A 42 3.36 -14.88 -0.89
N LYS A 43 3.17 -13.61 -0.52
CA LYS A 43 2.76 -13.14 0.82
C LYS A 43 1.27 -12.86 0.93
N ILE A 44 0.51 -13.07 -0.14
CA ILE A 44 -0.95 -12.86 -0.13
C ILE A 44 -1.60 -13.84 0.82
N GLU A 45 -2.48 -13.28 1.65
CA GLU A 45 -3.40 -14.00 2.50
C GLU A 45 -4.85 -13.68 2.09
N ARG A 46 -5.79 -14.52 2.57
CA ARG A 46 -7.21 -14.35 2.23
C ARG A 46 -7.73 -12.97 2.66
N GLY A 47 -8.32 -12.25 1.71
CA GLY A 47 -8.86 -10.90 1.92
C GLY A 47 -7.86 -9.77 1.65
N ASP A 48 -6.63 -10.07 1.22
CA ASP A 48 -5.67 -9.05 0.81
C ASP A 48 -5.99 -8.51 -0.60
N ILE A 49 -5.48 -7.32 -0.88
CA ILE A 49 -5.42 -6.75 -2.23
C ILE A 49 -4.02 -7.03 -2.80
N PHE A 50 -3.97 -7.56 -4.00
CA PHE A 50 -2.73 -7.68 -4.74
C PHE A 50 -2.57 -6.53 -5.73
N VAL A 51 -1.44 -5.81 -5.69
CA VAL A 51 -1.08 -4.78 -6.67
C VAL A 51 -0.01 -5.33 -7.60
N ALA A 52 -0.37 -5.51 -8.86
CA ALA A 52 0.51 -6.07 -9.89
C ALA A 52 1.49 -4.99 -10.38
N LEU A 53 2.60 -4.78 -9.67
CA LEU A 53 3.66 -3.88 -10.09
C LEU A 53 4.56 -4.57 -11.11
N ASP A 54 4.88 -3.86 -12.18
CA ASP A 54 5.92 -4.29 -13.12
C ASP A 54 7.31 -4.03 -12.54
N GLY A 55 8.19 -4.99 -12.65
CA GLY A 55 9.60 -4.88 -12.36
C GLY A 55 10.43 -4.80 -13.64
N GLU A 56 11.75 -4.64 -13.50
CA GLU A 56 12.66 -4.57 -14.63
C GLU A 56 12.63 -5.84 -15.50
N ASN A 57 12.49 -7.01 -14.86
CA ASN A 57 12.60 -8.32 -15.51
C ASN A 57 11.30 -9.13 -15.48
N PHE A 58 10.18 -8.58 -15.02
CA PHE A 58 8.92 -9.30 -14.94
C PHE A 58 7.72 -8.36 -15.06
N LYS A 59 6.60 -8.91 -15.50
CA LYS A 59 5.29 -8.24 -15.53
C LYS A 59 4.47 -8.66 -14.32
N GLY A 60 3.99 -7.69 -13.52
CA GLY A 60 3.19 -7.95 -12.33
C GLY A 60 1.93 -8.77 -12.61
N ASN A 61 1.33 -8.57 -13.77
CA ASN A 61 0.12 -9.27 -14.21
C ASN A 61 0.25 -10.80 -14.25
N GLN A 62 1.44 -11.35 -14.48
CA GLN A 62 1.66 -12.81 -14.48
C GLN A 62 1.40 -13.47 -13.12
N PHE A 63 1.45 -12.70 -12.04
CA PHE A 63 1.25 -13.18 -10.67
C PHE A 63 -0.21 -13.06 -10.17
N ILE A 64 -1.12 -12.48 -10.97
CA ILE A 64 -2.53 -12.34 -10.62
C ILE A 64 -3.19 -13.71 -10.33
N PRO A 65 -3.00 -14.76 -11.18
CA PRO A 65 -3.57 -16.07 -10.89
C PRO A 65 -3.11 -16.64 -9.54
N ASP A 66 -1.83 -16.52 -9.21
CA ASP A 66 -1.29 -16.98 -7.94
C ASP A 66 -1.92 -16.23 -6.76
N ALA A 67 -2.02 -14.90 -6.86
CA ALA A 67 -2.64 -14.06 -5.84
C ALA A 67 -4.11 -14.42 -5.61
N LEU A 68 -4.89 -14.59 -6.69
CA LEU A 68 -6.30 -14.98 -6.60
C LEU A 68 -6.48 -16.39 -5.99
N ASN A 69 -5.63 -17.34 -6.36
CA ASN A 69 -5.65 -18.70 -5.80
C ASN A 69 -5.35 -18.71 -4.30
N LYS A 70 -4.52 -17.79 -3.82
CA LYS A 70 -4.23 -17.61 -2.38
C LYS A 70 -5.32 -16.83 -1.64
N GLY A 71 -6.32 -16.33 -2.35
CA GLY A 71 -7.49 -15.69 -1.77
C GLY A 71 -7.42 -14.17 -1.73
N ALA A 72 -6.67 -13.56 -2.65
CA ALA A 72 -6.77 -12.12 -2.85
C ALA A 72 -8.23 -11.71 -3.07
N GLU A 73 -8.68 -10.66 -2.39
CA GLU A 73 -10.04 -10.14 -2.53
C GLU A 73 -10.23 -9.53 -3.91
N PHE A 74 -9.24 -8.75 -4.36
CA PHE A 74 -9.13 -8.28 -5.73
C PHE A 74 -7.68 -7.92 -6.09
N CYS A 75 -7.44 -7.72 -7.39
CA CYS A 75 -6.16 -7.35 -7.93
C CYS A 75 -6.22 -5.99 -8.62
N ILE A 76 -5.19 -5.18 -8.44
CA ILE A 76 -5.02 -3.91 -9.14
C ILE A 76 -3.94 -4.10 -10.19
N SER A 77 -4.25 -3.77 -11.44
CA SER A 77 -3.33 -3.92 -12.57
C SER A 77 -3.43 -2.76 -13.56
N SER A 78 -2.44 -2.60 -14.40
CA SER A 78 -2.43 -1.61 -15.48
C SER A 78 -2.94 -2.17 -16.82
N GLU A 79 -3.18 -3.47 -16.90
CA GLU A 79 -3.63 -4.14 -18.10
C GLU A 79 -4.86 -4.99 -17.81
N ARG A 80 -5.88 -4.86 -18.69
CA ARG A 80 -7.07 -5.71 -18.61
C ARG A 80 -6.74 -7.13 -19.08
N ASN A 81 -7.10 -8.11 -18.27
CA ASN A 81 -6.93 -9.52 -18.60
C ASN A 81 -8.22 -10.31 -18.31
N LYS A 82 -8.17 -11.64 -18.46
CA LYS A 82 -9.36 -12.52 -18.32
C LYS A 82 -9.73 -12.86 -16.86
N PHE A 83 -8.96 -12.41 -15.88
CA PHE A 83 -9.19 -12.78 -14.50
C PHE A 83 -10.31 -11.93 -13.88
N PRO A 84 -11.12 -12.51 -13.00
CA PRO A 84 -12.14 -11.78 -12.25
C PRO A 84 -11.50 -10.88 -11.16
N LYS A 85 -12.33 -10.08 -10.52
CA LYS A 85 -11.95 -9.29 -9.35
C LYS A 85 -10.78 -8.33 -9.61
N GLN A 86 -10.92 -7.49 -10.62
CA GLN A 86 -9.87 -6.54 -10.99
C GLN A 86 -10.32 -5.10 -10.91
N ILE A 87 -9.36 -4.25 -10.52
CA ILE A 87 -9.38 -2.81 -10.77
C ILE A 87 -8.27 -2.51 -11.77
N ILE A 88 -8.60 -1.93 -12.91
CA ILE A 88 -7.64 -1.50 -13.91
C ILE A 88 -7.40 -0.01 -13.76
N VAL A 89 -6.14 0.36 -13.68
CA VAL A 89 -5.67 1.75 -13.51
C VAL A 89 -4.63 2.08 -14.57
N ASP A 90 -4.39 3.37 -14.83
CA ASP A 90 -3.37 3.79 -15.80
C ASP A 90 -1.97 3.29 -15.41
N SER A 91 -1.64 3.35 -14.13
CA SER A 91 -0.36 2.93 -13.58
C SER A 91 -0.54 2.42 -12.16
N THR A 92 -0.15 1.18 -11.92
CA THR A 92 -0.18 0.58 -10.58
C THR A 92 0.80 1.26 -9.62
N LEU A 93 1.93 1.75 -10.12
CA LEU A 93 2.87 2.54 -9.32
C LEU A 93 2.26 3.88 -8.90
N SER A 94 1.68 4.64 -9.85
CA SER A 94 0.98 5.88 -9.52
C SER A 94 -0.17 5.65 -8.55
N PHE A 95 -0.90 4.55 -8.71
CA PHE A 95 -1.99 4.19 -7.80
C PHE A 95 -1.53 4.07 -6.34
N ILE A 96 -0.46 3.32 -6.05
CA ILE A 96 0.04 3.18 -4.68
C ILE A 96 0.61 4.49 -4.12
N GLN A 97 1.23 5.32 -4.95
CA GLN A 97 1.75 6.64 -4.57
C GLN A 97 0.62 7.61 -4.24
N ASP A 98 -0.40 7.67 -5.10
CA ASP A 98 -1.57 8.54 -4.90
C ASP A 98 -2.38 8.10 -3.67
N LEU A 99 -2.54 6.78 -3.46
CA LEU A 99 -3.20 6.23 -2.27
C LEU A 99 -2.42 6.58 -0.99
N ALA A 100 -1.11 6.40 -0.99
CA ALA A 100 -0.28 6.77 0.15
C ALA A 100 -0.37 8.28 0.47
N SER A 101 -0.33 9.13 -0.56
CA SER A 101 -0.52 10.58 -0.41
C SER A 101 -1.92 10.91 0.15
N TYR A 102 -2.95 10.21 -0.31
CA TYR A 102 -4.30 10.39 0.18
C TYR A 102 -4.43 10.06 1.68
N ILE A 103 -3.83 8.94 2.12
CA ILE A 103 -3.83 8.51 3.52
C ILE A 103 -3.15 9.56 4.42
N ILE A 104 -1.98 10.07 4.03
CA ILE A 104 -1.27 11.11 4.78
C ILE A 104 -2.13 12.39 4.88
N ASN A 105 -2.71 12.83 3.76
CA ASN A 105 -3.48 14.07 3.72
C ASN A 105 -4.80 13.99 4.52
N LYS A 106 -5.39 12.80 4.63
CA LYS A 106 -6.62 12.58 5.41
C LYS A 106 -6.35 12.48 6.91
N ASN A 107 -5.16 12.04 7.32
CA ASN A 107 -4.81 11.92 8.73
C ASN A 107 -4.05 13.16 9.22
N LYS A 108 -4.79 14.15 9.70
CA LYS A 108 -4.23 15.43 10.19
C LYS A 108 -3.38 15.31 11.46
N ASN A 109 -3.51 14.23 12.20
CA ASN A 109 -2.76 14.01 13.44
C ASN A 109 -1.38 13.37 13.17
N LEU A 110 -1.18 12.84 11.98
CA LEU A 110 0.07 12.18 11.61
C LEU A 110 1.18 13.21 11.38
N LYS A 111 2.32 12.98 12.03
CA LYS A 111 3.54 13.75 11.82
C LYS A 111 4.50 12.97 10.96
N VAL A 112 4.83 13.51 9.80
CA VAL A 112 5.73 12.86 8.83
C VAL A 112 7.09 13.52 8.84
N PHE A 113 8.13 12.72 9.10
CA PHE A 113 9.54 13.16 9.07
C PHE A 113 10.25 12.57 7.86
N GLY A 114 10.69 13.43 6.94
CA GLY A 114 11.53 13.03 5.81
C GLY A 114 13.01 13.28 6.12
N ILE A 115 13.84 12.24 5.93
CA ILE A 115 15.30 12.32 6.15
C ILE A 115 16.00 12.17 4.82
N THR A 116 16.76 13.19 4.41
CA THR A 116 17.57 13.18 3.21
C THR A 116 19.02 13.51 3.53
N GLY A 117 19.95 13.24 2.63
CA GLY A 117 21.39 13.53 2.77
C GLY A 117 22.25 12.51 2.05
N THR A 118 23.53 12.82 1.87
CA THR A 118 24.49 11.91 1.24
C THR A 118 24.87 10.74 2.15
N ASN A 119 25.10 11.00 3.44
CA ASN A 119 25.49 10.03 4.46
C ASN A 119 24.59 10.12 5.70
N GLY A 120 24.56 9.08 6.51
CA GLY A 120 23.94 9.07 7.83
C GLY A 120 22.41 8.93 7.85
N LYS A 121 21.72 8.86 6.71
CA LYS A 121 20.25 8.77 6.63
C LYS A 121 19.68 7.64 7.50
N THR A 122 20.23 6.43 7.36
CA THR A 122 19.76 5.24 8.10
C THR A 122 19.98 5.41 9.59
N SER A 123 21.19 5.83 10.00
CA SER A 123 21.51 6.05 11.43
C SER A 123 20.63 7.11 12.05
N THR A 124 20.42 8.24 11.33
CA THR A 124 19.53 9.32 11.80
C THR A 124 18.08 8.82 11.94
N LYS A 125 17.59 8.06 10.97
CA LYS A 125 16.25 7.44 11.02
C LYS A 125 16.11 6.52 12.25
N GLU A 126 17.09 5.66 12.49
CA GLU A 126 17.05 4.72 13.61
C GLU A 126 17.10 5.41 14.98
N ILE A 127 17.96 6.45 15.11
CA ILE A 127 18.03 7.24 16.33
C ILE A 127 16.70 7.98 16.57
N LEU A 128 16.18 8.66 15.53
CA LEU A 128 14.91 9.37 15.62
C LEU A 128 13.75 8.42 15.97
N ASN A 129 13.70 7.26 15.33
CA ASN A 129 12.71 6.24 15.64
C ASN A 129 12.75 5.81 17.11
N LYS A 130 13.94 5.53 17.63
CA LYS A 130 14.12 5.15 19.06
C LYS A 130 13.65 6.24 20.01
N ILE A 131 14.00 7.50 19.72
CA ILE A 131 13.63 8.64 20.59
C ILE A 131 12.10 8.85 20.55
N LEU A 132 11.52 8.89 19.36
CA LEU A 132 10.08 9.15 19.21
C LEU A 132 9.23 7.99 19.76
N SER A 133 9.68 6.75 19.61
CA SER A 133 8.98 5.57 20.13
C SER A 133 8.89 5.51 21.67
N LEU A 134 9.62 6.37 22.39
CA LEU A 134 9.45 6.51 23.85
C LEU A 134 8.10 7.14 24.22
N LYS A 135 7.47 7.86 23.28
CA LYS A 135 6.23 8.60 23.56
C LYS A 135 5.13 8.35 22.53
N TYR A 136 5.47 8.06 21.29
CA TYR A 136 4.57 7.98 20.16
C TYR A 136 4.56 6.57 19.55
N ASN A 137 3.49 6.23 18.85
CA ASN A 137 3.43 4.99 18.08
C ASN A 137 3.98 5.26 16.66
N VAL A 138 5.27 4.98 16.47
CA VAL A 138 6.02 5.35 15.27
C VAL A 138 6.06 4.23 14.25
N LEU A 139 5.73 4.53 13.00
CA LEU A 139 6.04 3.71 11.84
C LEU A 139 7.28 4.27 11.14
N SER A 140 8.29 3.46 10.92
CA SER A 140 9.47 3.86 10.15
C SER A 140 9.70 2.93 8.95
N THR A 141 10.35 3.46 7.91
CA THR A 141 10.75 2.64 6.75
C THR A 141 11.71 1.53 7.17
N GLU A 142 11.43 0.29 6.73
CA GLU A 142 12.31 -0.86 6.96
C GLU A 142 13.44 -0.89 5.92
N GLY A 143 14.65 -1.27 6.35
CA GLY A 143 15.79 -1.42 5.45
C GLY A 143 16.00 -0.23 4.51
N ASN A 144 16.07 -0.51 3.23
CA ASN A 144 16.26 0.46 2.12
C ASN A 144 14.95 0.74 1.34
N TYR A 145 13.79 0.60 1.94
CA TYR A 145 12.50 0.99 1.30
C TYR A 145 12.36 2.52 1.18
N ASN A 146 13.38 3.14 0.56
CA ASN A 146 13.50 4.58 0.37
C ASN A 146 13.29 5.02 -1.09
N ASN A 147 12.78 4.12 -1.93
CA ASN A 147 12.49 4.36 -3.33
C ASN A 147 10.99 4.65 -3.56
N GLN A 148 10.66 4.90 -4.82
CA GLN A 148 9.30 5.22 -5.27
C GLN A 148 8.25 4.11 -5.05
N ILE A 149 8.66 2.90 -4.68
CA ILE A 149 7.78 1.78 -4.32
C ILE A 149 7.77 1.57 -2.80
N GLY A 150 8.92 1.55 -2.18
CA GLY A 150 9.07 1.22 -0.76
C GLY A 150 8.46 2.24 0.18
N MET A 151 8.60 3.54 -0.13
CA MET A 151 7.99 4.59 0.70
C MET A 151 6.45 4.51 0.70
N PRO A 152 5.75 4.44 -0.45
CA PRO A 152 4.30 4.22 -0.46
C PRO A 152 3.90 2.97 0.31
N LEU A 153 4.57 1.83 0.11
CA LEU A 153 4.26 0.59 0.82
C LEU A 153 4.43 0.72 2.34
N THR A 154 5.41 1.49 2.81
CA THR A 154 5.53 1.79 4.24
C THR A 154 4.30 2.54 4.74
N ILE A 155 3.85 3.57 4.03
CA ILE A 155 2.67 4.37 4.40
C ILE A 155 1.40 3.51 4.40
N LEU A 156 1.25 2.57 3.46
CA LEU A 156 0.11 1.65 3.42
C LEU A 156 0.06 0.68 4.62
N ASN A 157 1.13 0.61 5.43
CA ASN A 157 1.17 -0.13 6.68
C ASN A 157 0.81 0.71 7.92
N LEU A 158 0.46 2.01 7.77
CA LEU A 158 0.00 2.84 8.87
C LEU A 158 -1.22 2.24 9.55
N GLU A 159 -1.22 2.26 10.86
CA GLU A 159 -2.32 1.88 11.75
C GLU A 159 -2.98 3.15 12.32
N GLU A 160 -4.22 3.05 12.79
CA GLU A 160 -4.95 4.19 13.38
C GLU A 160 -4.22 4.83 14.58
N GLU A 161 -3.41 4.05 15.27
CA GLU A 161 -2.69 4.46 16.47
C GLU A 161 -1.34 5.14 16.15
N ASN A 162 -0.90 5.18 14.87
CA ASN A 162 0.32 5.90 14.49
C ASN A 162 0.09 7.42 14.51
N GLU A 163 1.13 8.14 14.98
CA GLU A 163 1.09 9.60 15.20
C GLU A 163 2.16 10.35 14.40
#